data_b130cd786102807da85b96166ee9fe9a
#
_entry.id   b130cd786102807da85b96166ee9fe9a
#
_cell.length_a   1.000
_cell.length_b   1.000
_cell.length_c   1.000
_cell.angle_alpha   90.00
_cell.angle_beta   90.00
_cell.angle_gamma   90.00
#
_symmetry.space_group_name_H-M   'P 1'
#
loop_
_entity.id
_entity.type
_entity.pdbx_description
1 polymer ?
#
loop_
_entity_poly.entity_id
_entity_poly.type
_entity_poly.pdbx_seq_one_letter_code
_entity_poly.pdbx_strand_id
1 'polypeptide(L)'
;MPALAYAEKLGDRSARAGFDWEEIEGALEKVKEELQELRMASTENEREAELGDLLFSITNVARWMNIDPEGALRKTGDKYRRRFAYMEKVAGQRSLDFVGLPLDEKESLWQEAKGEVG
;
A
#
# COMPACT_ATOMS: atom_id res chain seq x y z
N MET A 1 18.61 1.88 -5.15
CA MET A 1 17.90 1.24 -4.03
C MET A 1 16.42 1.53 -4.15
N PRO A 2 15.56 0.52 -3.99
CA PRO A 2 14.12 0.76 -4.00
C PRO A 2 13.70 1.75 -2.90
N ALA A 3 12.70 2.56 -3.19
CA ALA A 3 12.35 3.70 -2.34
C ALA A 3 11.89 3.30 -0.94
N LEU A 4 11.08 2.24 -0.81
CA LEU A 4 10.63 1.79 0.51
C LEU A 4 11.77 1.25 1.36
N ALA A 5 12.70 0.52 0.73
CA ALA A 5 13.90 0.01 1.43
C ALA A 5 14.80 1.17 1.87
N TYR A 6 14.91 2.21 1.04
CA TYR A 6 15.66 3.41 1.38
C TYR A 6 15.04 4.11 2.59
N ALA A 7 13.72 4.29 2.58
CA ALA A 7 13.00 4.92 3.68
C ALA A 7 13.16 4.12 4.99
N GLU A 8 13.11 2.80 4.90
CA GLU A 8 13.31 1.93 6.06
C GLU A 8 14.69 2.11 6.67
N LYS A 9 15.72 2.18 5.82
CA LYS A 9 17.09 2.40 6.30
C LYS A 9 17.26 3.76 6.97
N LEU A 10 16.62 4.80 6.44
CA LEU A 10 16.64 6.11 7.06
C LEU A 10 15.96 6.09 8.43
N GLY A 11 14.82 5.42 8.54
CA GLY A 11 14.12 5.25 9.81
C GLY A 11 14.94 4.49 10.85
N ASP A 12 15.59 3.40 10.44
CA ASP A 12 16.49 2.65 11.32
C ASP A 12 17.64 3.50 11.80
N ARG A 13 18.23 4.27 10.91
CA ARG A 13 19.33 5.16 11.26
C ARG A 13 18.91 6.23 12.26
N SER A 14 17.75 6.85 12.05
CA SER A 14 17.20 7.84 12.96
C SER A 14 16.95 7.24 14.34
N ALA A 15 16.35 6.04 14.37
CA ALA A 15 16.06 5.34 15.62
C ALA A 15 17.33 5.04 16.41
N ARG A 16 18.39 4.57 15.74
CA ARG A 16 19.67 4.29 16.37
C ARG A 16 20.34 5.55 16.92
N ALA A 17 20.04 6.70 16.34
CA ALA A 17 20.53 7.99 16.83
C ALA A 17 19.68 8.55 17.96
N GLY A 18 18.65 7.82 18.39
CA GLY A 18 17.77 8.25 19.46
C GLY A 18 16.55 9.06 19.01
N PHE A 19 16.36 9.20 17.70
CA PHE A 19 15.23 9.94 17.15
C PHE A 19 14.16 8.96 16.68
N ASP A 20 13.26 8.60 17.62
CA ASP A 20 12.19 7.65 17.36
C ASP A 20 11.07 7.89 18.37
N TRP A 21 9.89 7.33 18.11
CA TRP A 21 8.82 7.30 19.09
C TRP A 21 9.18 6.34 20.22
N GLU A 22 8.56 6.51 21.37
CA GLU A 22 8.76 5.61 22.52
C GLU A 22 7.90 4.35 22.40
N GLU A 23 6.78 4.44 21.65
CA GLU A 23 5.84 3.34 21.46
C GLU A 23 5.31 3.34 20.04
N ILE A 24 4.84 2.18 19.58
CA ILE A 24 4.28 2.02 18.25
C ILE A 24 3.08 2.96 18.01
N GLU A 25 2.35 3.29 19.05
CA GLU A 25 1.18 4.17 18.95
C GLU A 25 1.54 5.53 18.33
N GLY A 26 2.72 6.05 18.65
CA GLY A 26 3.21 7.29 18.05
C GLY A 26 3.38 7.17 16.53
N ALA A 27 3.93 6.05 16.08
CA ALA A 27 4.11 5.80 14.64
C ALA A 27 2.76 5.66 13.94
N LEU A 28 1.81 4.98 14.55
CA LEU A 28 0.46 4.81 14.00
C LEU A 28 -0.30 6.14 13.92
N GLU A 29 -0.19 6.96 14.96
CA GLU A 29 -0.81 8.29 14.96
C GLU A 29 -0.21 9.18 13.86
N LYS A 30 1.08 9.03 13.58
CA LYS A 30 1.72 9.78 12.49
C LYS A 30 1.12 9.43 11.13
N VAL A 31 0.79 8.16 10.89
CA VAL A 31 0.11 7.75 9.65
C VAL A 31 -1.23 8.48 9.52
N LYS A 32 -2.01 8.53 10.59
CA LYS A 32 -3.30 9.26 10.59
C LYS A 32 -3.10 10.73 10.29
N GLU A 33 -2.11 11.35 10.92
CA GLU A 33 -1.78 12.77 10.72
C GLU A 33 -1.42 13.05 9.27
N GLU A 34 -0.53 12.23 8.68
CA GLU A 34 -0.10 12.43 7.30
C GLU A 34 -1.22 12.16 6.30
N LEU A 35 -2.11 11.22 6.59
CA LEU A 35 -3.28 10.99 5.75
C LEU A 35 -4.18 12.25 5.73
N GLN A 36 -4.37 12.88 6.88
CA GLN A 36 -5.14 14.10 6.99
C GLN A 36 -4.47 15.26 6.24
N GLU A 37 -3.15 15.37 6.36
CA GLU A 37 -2.38 16.39 5.62
C GLU A 37 -2.54 16.20 4.10
N LEU A 38 -2.52 14.96 3.64
CA LEU A 38 -2.74 14.67 2.22
C LEU A 38 -4.14 15.11 1.78
N ARG A 39 -5.16 14.87 2.61
CA ARG A 39 -6.54 15.30 2.31
C ARG A 39 -6.67 16.80 2.20
N MET A 40 -5.89 17.55 2.98
CA MET A 40 -5.91 19.00 3.02
C MET A 40 -5.06 19.66 1.93
N ALA A 41 -4.20 18.91 1.27
CA ALA A 41 -3.31 19.44 0.24
C ALA A 41 -4.11 19.94 -0.96
N SER A 42 -3.76 21.12 -1.48
CA SER A 42 -4.51 21.78 -2.54
C SER A 42 -3.78 21.90 -3.87
N THR A 43 -2.46 21.76 -3.88
CA THR A 43 -1.67 21.82 -5.11
C THR A 43 -1.02 20.47 -5.42
N GLU A 44 -0.60 20.27 -6.67
CA GLU A 44 0.10 19.03 -7.06
C GLU A 44 1.37 18.82 -6.26
N ASN A 45 2.14 19.87 -6.06
CA ASN A 45 3.39 19.79 -5.29
C ASN A 45 3.13 19.42 -3.84
N GLU A 46 2.09 20.00 -3.23
CA GLU A 46 1.71 19.65 -1.87
C GLU A 46 1.25 18.20 -1.77
N ARG A 47 0.44 17.75 -2.74
CA ARG A 47 -0.06 16.36 -2.75
C ARG A 47 1.09 15.38 -2.88
N GLU A 48 2.06 15.67 -3.74
CA GLU A 48 3.23 14.82 -3.90
C GLU A 48 4.03 14.74 -2.60
N ALA A 49 4.28 15.89 -1.98
CA ALA A 49 5.03 15.95 -0.72
C ALA A 49 4.32 15.19 0.39
N GLU A 50 3.00 15.41 0.53
CA GLU A 50 2.23 14.76 1.60
C GLU A 50 2.06 13.26 1.35
N LEU A 51 1.94 12.83 0.10
CA LEU A 51 1.93 11.41 -0.22
C LEU A 51 3.27 10.76 0.16
N GLY A 52 4.37 11.42 -0.14
CA GLY A 52 5.70 10.96 0.26
C GLY A 52 5.82 10.83 1.78
N ASP A 53 5.34 11.82 2.52
CA ASP A 53 5.35 11.80 3.99
C ASP A 53 4.49 10.67 4.54
N LEU A 54 3.32 10.43 3.93
CA LEU A 54 2.45 9.32 4.32
C LEU A 54 3.14 7.98 4.10
N LEU A 55 3.75 7.77 2.94
CA LEU A 55 4.47 6.54 2.64
C LEU A 55 5.64 6.33 3.60
N PHE A 56 6.36 7.40 3.91
CA PHE A 56 7.47 7.34 4.87
C PHE A 56 6.96 6.93 6.26
N SER A 57 5.85 7.50 6.71
CA SER A 57 5.26 7.15 8.01
C SER A 57 4.80 5.69 8.06
N ILE A 58 4.30 5.16 6.94
CA ILE A 58 3.93 3.74 6.85
C ILE A 58 5.16 2.85 6.97
N THR A 59 6.29 3.23 6.36
CA THR A 59 7.52 2.44 6.50
C THR A 59 8.03 2.42 7.95
N ASN A 60 7.81 3.49 8.71
CA ASN A 60 8.15 3.51 10.13
C ASN A 60 7.26 2.56 10.94
N VAL A 61 5.98 2.47 10.62
CA VAL A 61 5.11 1.47 11.25
C VAL A 61 5.63 0.06 10.94
N ALA A 62 6.00 -0.21 9.70
CA ALA A 62 6.58 -1.51 9.31
C ALA A 62 7.82 -1.82 10.14
N ARG A 63 8.70 -0.83 10.33
CA ARG A 63 9.90 -0.97 11.15
C ARG A 63 9.55 -1.36 12.59
N TRP A 64 8.57 -0.70 13.19
CA TRP A 64 8.11 -1.01 14.54
C TRP A 64 7.52 -2.43 14.65
N MET A 65 6.94 -2.95 13.58
CA MET A 65 6.37 -4.30 13.54
C MET A 65 7.34 -5.36 13.05
N ASN A 66 8.59 -4.98 12.76
CA ASN A 66 9.62 -5.87 12.18
C ASN A 66 9.16 -6.50 10.85
N ILE A 67 8.48 -5.72 10.04
CA ILE A 67 8.03 -6.13 8.71
C ILE A 67 8.90 -5.42 7.68
N ASP A 68 9.36 -6.18 6.68
CA ASP A 68 10.04 -5.62 5.52
C ASP A 68 8.99 -4.98 4.60
N PRO A 69 8.92 -3.64 4.51
CA PRO A 69 7.87 -2.99 3.72
C PRO A 69 8.02 -3.24 2.22
N GLU A 70 9.24 -3.34 1.72
CA GLU A 70 9.49 -3.62 0.31
C GLU A 70 8.98 -5.02 -0.05
N GLY A 71 9.32 -6.02 0.77
CA GLY A 71 8.86 -7.39 0.59
C GLY A 71 7.35 -7.52 0.73
N ALA A 72 6.76 -6.84 1.72
CA ALA A 72 5.32 -6.87 1.95
C ALA A 72 4.56 -6.33 0.74
N LEU A 73 5.02 -5.18 0.19
CA LEU A 73 4.37 -4.58 -0.96
C LEU A 73 4.54 -5.43 -2.22
N ARG A 74 5.72 -6.03 -2.40
CA ARG A 74 5.97 -6.95 -3.52
C ARG A 74 5.02 -8.14 -3.49
N LYS A 75 4.83 -8.75 -2.32
CA LYS A 75 3.90 -9.87 -2.16
C LYS A 75 2.47 -9.47 -2.50
N THR A 76 2.06 -8.30 -2.06
CA THR A 76 0.73 -7.77 -2.37
C THR A 76 0.56 -7.51 -3.87
N GLY A 77 1.59 -6.96 -4.51
CA GLY A 77 1.57 -6.74 -5.96
C GLY A 77 1.45 -8.05 -6.74
N ASP A 78 2.22 -9.08 -6.34
CA ASP A 78 2.15 -10.38 -6.99
C ASP A 78 0.78 -11.04 -6.79
N LYS A 79 0.23 -10.93 -5.59
CA LYS A 79 -1.11 -11.44 -5.28
C LYS A 79 -2.17 -10.73 -6.11
N TYR A 80 -2.09 -9.42 -6.21
CA TYR A 80 -3.02 -8.62 -7.02
C TYR A 80 -2.95 -9.06 -8.48
N ARG A 81 -1.76 -9.21 -9.03
CA ARG A 81 -1.58 -9.65 -10.42
C ARG A 81 -2.22 -11.01 -10.66
N ARG A 82 -2.02 -11.97 -9.76
CA ARG A 82 -2.63 -13.30 -9.91
C ARG A 82 -4.15 -13.25 -9.87
N ARG A 83 -4.69 -12.47 -8.95
CA ARG A 83 -6.16 -12.31 -8.82
C ARG A 83 -6.75 -11.61 -10.03
N PHE A 84 -6.09 -10.58 -10.52
CA PHE A 84 -6.54 -9.87 -11.71
C PHE A 84 -6.52 -10.78 -12.94
N ALA A 85 -5.48 -11.58 -13.10
CA ALA A 85 -5.41 -12.56 -14.18
C ALA A 85 -6.55 -13.59 -14.10
N TYR A 86 -6.90 -14.01 -12.90
CA TYR A 86 -8.05 -14.88 -12.69
C TYR A 86 -9.35 -14.21 -13.14
N MET A 87 -9.56 -12.95 -12.78
CA MET A 87 -10.75 -12.20 -13.18
C MET A 87 -10.88 -12.14 -14.70
N GLU A 88 -9.79 -11.81 -15.38
CA GLU A 88 -9.76 -11.74 -16.85
C GLU A 88 -10.06 -13.11 -17.47
N LYS A 89 -9.46 -14.17 -16.93
CA LYS A 89 -9.67 -15.52 -17.42
C LYS A 89 -11.14 -15.96 -17.28
N VAL A 90 -11.73 -15.74 -16.11
CA VAL A 90 -13.13 -16.11 -15.85
C VAL A 90 -14.07 -15.31 -16.73
N ALA A 91 -13.84 -14.02 -16.88
CA ALA A 91 -14.65 -13.18 -17.77
C ALA A 91 -14.61 -13.72 -19.21
N GLY A 92 -13.42 -14.09 -19.68
CA GLY A 92 -13.26 -14.69 -21.01
C GLY A 92 -14.01 -16.02 -21.14
N GLN A 93 -13.95 -16.88 -20.15
CA GLN A 93 -14.66 -18.16 -20.13
C GLN A 93 -16.17 -17.98 -20.16
N ARG A 94 -16.67 -16.89 -19.58
CA ARG A 94 -18.11 -16.57 -19.54
C ARG A 94 -18.52 -15.70 -20.71
N SER A 95 -17.63 -15.44 -21.67
CA SER A 95 -17.87 -14.59 -22.82
C SER A 95 -18.29 -13.17 -22.44
N LEU A 96 -17.72 -12.65 -21.36
CA LEU A 96 -17.97 -11.29 -20.89
C LEU A 96 -16.85 -10.35 -21.42
N ASP A 97 -17.25 -9.14 -21.79
CA ASP A 97 -16.30 -8.06 -22.09
C ASP A 97 -15.88 -7.41 -20.77
N PHE A 98 -14.72 -7.80 -20.25
CA PHE A 98 -14.26 -7.35 -18.92
C PHE A 98 -14.24 -5.83 -18.81
N VAL A 99 -13.70 -5.16 -19.83
CA VAL A 99 -13.58 -3.70 -19.80
C VAL A 99 -14.94 -3.01 -19.69
N GLY A 100 -15.94 -3.56 -20.39
CA GLY A 100 -17.29 -2.98 -20.41
C GLY A 100 -18.17 -3.38 -19.24
N LEU A 101 -17.74 -4.28 -18.36
CA LEU A 101 -18.55 -4.67 -17.22
C LEU A 101 -18.77 -3.52 -16.24
N PRO A 102 -19.95 -3.43 -15.62
CA PRO A 102 -20.17 -2.50 -14.51
C PRO A 102 -19.23 -2.81 -13.34
N LEU A 103 -18.92 -1.79 -12.54
CA LEU A 103 -17.99 -1.94 -11.43
C LEU A 103 -18.43 -3.01 -10.42
N ASP A 104 -19.72 -3.11 -10.12
CA ASP A 104 -20.23 -4.09 -9.17
C ASP A 104 -20.02 -5.53 -9.66
N GLU A 105 -20.10 -5.77 -10.97
CA GLU A 105 -19.80 -7.08 -11.54
C GLU A 105 -18.31 -7.38 -11.51
N LYS A 106 -17.47 -6.37 -11.75
CA LYS A 106 -16.01 -6.50 -11.58
C LYS A 106 -15.66 -6.82 -10.12
N GLU A 107 -16.33 -6.17 -9.18
CA GLU A 107 -16.15 -6.45 -7.76
C GLU A 107 -16.53 -7.90 -7.41
N SER A 108 -17.60 -8.42 -8.01
CA SER A 108 -17.99 -9.83 -7.81
C SER A 108 -16.90 -10.77 -8.30
N LEU A 109 -16.30 -10.47 -9.45
CA LEU A 109 -15.19 -11.28 -9.97
C LEU A 109 -13.99 -11.19 -9.05
N TRP A 110 -13.71 -10.02 -8.48
CA TRP A 110 -12.65 -9.83 -7.51
C TRP A 110 -12.87 -10.69 -6.27
N GLN A 111 -14.09 -10.74 -5.75
CA GLN A 111 -14.42 -11.59 -4.60
C GLN A 111 -14.23 -13.07 -4.91
N GLU A 112 -14.62 -13.51 -6.12
CA GLU A 112 -14.34 -14.88 -6.57
C GLU A 112 -12.83 -15.13 -6.60
N ALA A 113 -12.06 -14.19 -7.17
CA ALA A 113 -10.60 -14.31 -7.27
C ALA A 113 -9.97 -14.47 -5.89
N LYS A 114 -10.43 -13.71 -4.91
CA LYS A 114 -9.92 -13.79 -3.54
C LYS A 114 -10.15 -15.17 -2.91
N GLY A 115 -11.23 -15.84 -3.29
CA GLY A 115 -11.53 -17.18 -2.79
C GLY A 115 -10.77 -18.29 -3.51
N GLU A 116 -10.42 -18.08 -4.78
CA GLU A 116 -9.75 -19.09 -5.62
C GLU A 116 -8.25 -18.93 -5.69
N VAL A 117 -7.75 -17.70 -5.58
CA VAL A 117 -6.32 -17.39 -5.67
C VAL A 117 -5.89 -16.72 -4.37
N GLY A 118 -5.11 -17.43 -3.60
CA GLY A 118 -4.64 -17.00 -2.28
C GLY A 118 -3.69 -15.83 -2.25
#